data_2d2a122a28940868d1e3ff1b132ceb41
#
_entry.id   2d2a122a28940868d1e3ff1b132ceb41
#
_cell.length_a   1.000
_cell.length_b   1.000
_cell.length_c   1.000
_cell.angle_alpha   90.00
_cell.angle_beta   90.00
_cell.angle_gamma   90.00
#
_symmetry.space_group_name_H-M   'P 1'
#
loop_
_entity.id
_entity.type
_entity.pdbx_description
1 polymer ?
#
loop_
_entity_poly.entity_id
_entity_poly.type
_entity_poly.pdbx_seq_one_letter_code
_entity_poly.pdbx_strand_id
1 'polypeptide(L)'
;MGTLASELGGYAEQVSGQPRVYVDANVPAGLVSFMRQALHWDVLFVLEHDELRRAPDGEHYRLARQLRRTLITQDRDYLDDRKFPPEQSGGVLVLWAPVEKGLMVLLKRVDREVLRRNALPQTAVDEIAETPLPLEGRKLHVHIDWDGERIAP
;
A
#
# COMPACT_ATOMS: atom_id res chain seq x y z
N MET A 1 4.16 -13.94 -24.59
CA MET A 1 4.55 -12.83 -23.73
C MET A 1 3.47 -12.57 -22.68
N GLY A 2 3.83 -12.61 -21.40
CA GLY A 2 2.89 -12.37 -20.33
C GLY A 2 2.50 -10.90 -20.25
N THR A 3 1.33 -10.63 -19.67
CA THR A 3 0.95 -9.28 -19.29
C THR A 3 1.77 -8.86 -18.08
N LEU A 4 1.81 -7.56 -17.78
CA LEU A 4 2.47 -7.05 -16.59
C LEU A 4 1.91 -7.72 -15.32
N ALA A 5 0.60 -7.91 -15.25
CA ALA A 5 -0.03 -8.60 -14.14
C ALA A 5 0.46 -10.05 -14.03
N SER A 6 0.68 -10.73 -15.16
CA SER A 6 1.20 -12.09 -15.18
C SER A 6 2.64 -12.16 -14.66
N GLU A 7 3.47 -11.19 -15.05
CA GLU A 7 4.86 -11.11 -14.59
C GLU A 7 4.96 -10.84 -13.09
N LEU A 8 3.98 -10.14 -12.54
CA LEU A 8 3.91 -9.81 -11.13
C LEU A 8 3.07 -10.80 -10.31
N GLY A 9 2.64 -11.91 -10.93
CA GLY A 9 1.75 -12.89 -10.30
C GLY A 9 2.27 -13.45 -8.99
N GLY A 10 3.60 -13.62 -8.86
CA GLY A 10 4.20 -14.10 -7.62
C GLY A 10 3.94 -13.18 -6.43
N TYR A 11 3.76 -11.90 -6.66
CA TYR A 11 3.44 -10.95 -5.60
C TYR A 11 1.99 -11.10 -5.13
N ALA A 12 1.09 -11.53 -6.01
CA ALA A 12 -0.30 -11.75 -5.65
C ALA A 12 -0.51 -13.08 -4.95
N GLU A 13 0.22 -14.11 -5.36
CA GLU A 13 0.09 -15.45 -4.82
C GLU A 13 0.78 -15.64 -3.47
N GLN A 14 1.73 -14.77 -3.15
CA GLN A 14 2.49 -14.85 -1.91
C GLN A 14 1.58 -14.51 -0.73
N VAL A 15 1.26 -15.52 0.07
CA VAL A 15 0.41 -15.35 1.25
C VAL A 15 1.30 -15.21 2.48
N SER A 16 1.23 -14.06 3.14
CA SER A 16 1.96 -13.83 4.38
C SER A 16 1.04 -13.08 5.34
N GLY A 17 1.30 -13.19 6.66
CA GLY A 17 0.59 -12.42 7.67
C GLY A 17 1.03 -10.96 7.72
N GLN A 18 2.00 -10.58 6.89
CA GLN A 18 2.55 -9.25 6.85
C GLN A 18 1.70 -8.32 5.99
N PRO A 19 1.68 -7.02 6.31
CA PRO A 19 1.03 -6.04 5.44
C PRO A 19 1.61 -6.09 4.02
N ARG A 20 0.73 -6.10 3.05
CA ARG A 20 1.10 -6.17 1.63
C ARG A 20 0.85 -4.81 1.00
N VAL A 21 1.89 -4.20 0.47
CA VAL A 21 1.82 -2.84 -0.05
C VAL A 21 2.41 -2.72 -1.45
N TYR A 22 1.87 -1.78 -2.18
CA TYR A 22 2.29 -1.39 -3.52
C TYR A 22 2.79 0.06 -3.40
N VAL A 23 4.10 0.27 -3.52
CA VAL A 23 4.71 1.56 -3.22
C VAL A 23 5.04 2.33 -4.48
N ASP A 24 4.46 3.52 -4.60
CA ASP A 24 4.61 4.40 -5.74
C ASP A 24 6.05 4.94 -5.87
N ALA A 25 6.40 5.32 -7.09
CA ALA A 25 7.74 5.80 -7.42
C ALA A 25 8.17 7.04 -6.65
N ASN A 26 7.21 7.86 -6.21
CA ASN A 26 7.51 9.10 -5.49
C ASN A 26 7.89 8.88 -4.01
N VAL A 27 7.83 7.65 -3.52
CA VAL A 27 8.22 7.34 -2.15
C VAL A 27 9.73 7.10 -2.10
N PRO A 28 10.45 7.74 -1.18
CA PRO A 28 11.92 7.57 -1.11
C PRO A 28 12.35 6.13 -0.86
N ALA A 29 13.43 5.71 -1.51
CA ALA A 29 13.96 4.36 -1.39
C ALA A 29 14.36 4.02 0.06
N GLY A 30 14.85 4.99 0.81
CA GLY A 30 15.18 4.78 2.23
C GLY A 30 13.96 4.42 3.05
N LEU A 31 12.79 4.98 2.70
CA LEU A 31 11.55 4.66 3.36
C LEU A 31 11.08 3.24 3.01
N VAL A 32 11.31 2.81 1.77
CA VAL A 32 11.01 1.45 1.35
C VAL A 32 11.87 0.44 2.11
N SER A 33 13.16 0.73 2.30
CA SER A 33 14.04 -0.11 3.11
C SER A 33 13.52 -0.21 4.55
N PHE A 34 13.04 0.90 5.10
CA PHE A 34 12.44 0.91 6.43
C PHE A 34 11.20 0.02 6.50
N MET A 35 10.34 0.09 5.49
CA MET A 35 9.15 -0.78 5.42
C MET A 35 9.53 -2.25 5.44
N ARG A 36 10.56 -2.62 4.70
CA ARG A 36 10.99 -4.01 4.58
C ARG A 36 11.75 -4.50 5.80
N GLN A 37 12.71 -3.72 6.29
CA GLN A 37 13.65 -4.17 7.32
C GLN A 37 13.14 -3.93 8.73
N ALA A 38 12.50 -2.80 8.98
CA ALA A 38 12.04 -2.45 10.32
C ALA A 38 10.59 -2.88 10.56
N LEU A 39 9.73 -2.70 9.56
CA LEU A 39 8.30 -3.01 9.70
C LEU A 39 7.93 -4.39 9.17
N HIS A 40 8.83 -5.03 8.44
CA HIS A 40 8.63 -6.36 7.86
C HIS A 40 7.39 -6.44 6.96
N TRP A 41 7.18 -5.40 6.15
CA TRP A 41 6.10 -5.39 5.17
C TRP A 41 6.52 -6.14 3.90
N ASP A 42 5.54 -6.72 3.22
CA ASP A 42 5.71 -7.31 1.90
C ASP A 42 5.51 -6.19 0.88
N VAL A 43 6.63 -5.68 0.32
CA VAL A 43 6.64 -4.48 -0.50
C VAL A 43 6.90 -4.78 -1.97
N LEU A 44 5.99 -4.33 -2.84
CA LEU A 44 6.26 -4.18 -4.26
C LEU A 44 6.55 -2.70 -4.49
N PHE A 45 7.76 -2.37 -4.94
CA PHE A 45 8.18 -0.99 -5.16
C PHE A 45 8.29 -0.71 -6.66
N VAL A 46 7.53 0.27 -7.14
CA VAL A 46 7.44 0.60 -8.56
C VAL A 46 8.79 0.82 -9.21
N LEU A 47 9.71 1.51 -8.54
CA LEU A 47 11.03 1.81 -9.13
C LEU A 47 11.89 0.56 -9.37
N GLU A 48 11.55 -0.58 -8.81
CA GLU A 48 12.27 -1.83 -9.02
C GLU A 48 11.78 -2.61 -10.24
N HIS A 49 10.76 -2.09 -10.93
CA HIS A 49 10.14 -2.75 -12.08
C HIS A 49 10.05 -1.77 -13.25
N ASP A 50 10.86 -1.99 -14.29
CA ASP A 50 10.95 -1.06 -15.42
C ASP A 50 9.61 -0.76 -16.08
N GLU A 51 8.76 -1.77 -16.24
CA GLU A 51 7.46 -1.58 -16.88
C GLU A 51 6.53 -0.72 -16.01
N LEU A 52 6.61 -0.85 -14.70
CA LEU A 52 5.79 -0.07 -13.78
C LEU A 52 6.20 1.39 -13.73
N ARG A 53 7.49 1.67 -13.95
CA ARG A 53 8.00 3.05 -13.90
C ARG A 53 7.37 3.94 -14.96
N ARG A 54 6.87 3.34 -16.04
CA ARG A 54 6.26 4.07 -17.16
C ARG A 54 4.74 4.02 -17.16
N ALA A 55 4.15 3.27 -16.22
CA ALA A 55 2.72 3.11 -16.19
C ALA A 55 2.03 4.38 -15.68
N PRO A 56 0.85 4.73 -16.21
CA PRO A 56 0.08 5.85 -15.70
C PRO A 56 -0.56 5.52 -14.34
N ASP A 57 -0.95 6.55 -13.60
CA ASP A 57 -1.51 6.41 -12.25
C ASP A 57 -2.72 5.47 -12.21
N GLY A 58 -3.58 5.50 -13.21
CA GLY A 58 -4.73 4.62 -13.28
C GLY A 58 -4.34 3.14 -13.30
N GLU A 59 -3.20 2.83 -13.91
CA GLU A 59 -2.71 1.46 -13.94
C GLU A 59 -2.17 1.02 -12.60
N HIS A 60 -1.44 1.89 -11.90
CA HIS A 60 -0.96 1.60 -10.54
C HIS A 60 -2.13 1.34 -9.60
N TYR A 61 -3.19 2.15 -9.74
CA TYR A 61 -4.39 2.02 -8.92
C TYR A 61 -5.04 0.64 -9.11
N ARG A 62 -5.19 0.21 -10.37
CA ARG A 62 -5.79 -1.08 -10.68
C ARG A 62 -4.92 -2.26 -10.28
N LEU A 63 -3.61 -2.18 -10.56
CA LEU A 63 -2.67 -3.24 -10.25
C LEU A 63 -2.55 -3.48 -8.75
N ALA A 64 -2.52 -2.42 -7.96
CA ALA A 64 -2.44 -2.56 -6.51
C ALA A 64 -3.60 -3.42 -5.99
N ARG A 65 -4.82 -3.14 -6.43
CA ARG A 65 -5.97 -3.94 -6.05
C ARG A 65 -5.89 -5.37 -6.59
N GLN A 66 -5.52 -5.51 -7.86
CA GLN A 66 -5.42 -6.82 -8.50
C GLN A 66 -4.42 -7.72 -7.79
N LEU A 67 -3.32 -7.15 -7.33
CA LEU A 67 -2.27 -7.86 -6.60
C LEU A 67 -2.54 -7.92 -5.09
N ARG A 68 -3.70 -7.41 -4.67
CA ARG A 68 -4.15 -7.39 -3.27
C ARG A 68 -3.15 -6.68 -2.37
N ARG A 69 -2.83 -5.44 -2.74
CA ARG A 69 -1.87 -4.61 -2.02
C ARG A 69 -2.45 -3.22 -1.79
N THR A 70 -2.16 -2.65 -0.62
CA THR A 70 -2.50 -1.27 -0.32
C THR A 70 -1.53 -0.35 -1.05
N LEU A 71 -2.06 0.61 -1.81
CA LEU A 71 -1.24 1.59 -2.54
C LEU A 71 -0.72 2.64 -1.56
N ILE A 72 0.60 2.81 -1.53
CA ILE A 72 1.25 3.84 -0.70
C ILE A 72 1.90 4.86 -1.62
N THR A 73 1.57 6.12 -1.43
CA THR A 73 2.01 7.20 -2.32
C THR A 73 2.14 8.51 -1.56
N GLN A 74 2.85 9.46 -2.13
CA GLN A 74 2.88 10.84 -1.68
C GLN A 74 2.05 11.75 -2.58
N ASP A 75 1.41 11.19 -3.61
CA ASP A 75 0.63 11.94 -4.59
C ASP A 75 -0.83 12.06 -4.13
N ARG A 76 -1.24 13.29 -3.85
CA ARG A 76 -2.59 13.60 -3.38
C ARG A 76 -3.65 13.44 -4.48
N ASP A 77 -3.25 13.34 -5.74
CA ASP A 77 -4.20 13.14 -6.84
C ASP A 77 -5.01 11.85 -6.66
N TYR A 78 -4.46 10.84 -6.01
CA TYR A 78 -5.17 9.61 -5.72
C TYR A 78 -6.37 9.79 -4.78
N LEU A 79 -6.44 10.95 -4.12
CA LEU A 79 -7.58 11.27 -3.26
C LEU A 79 -8.79 11.78 -4.05
N ASP A 80 -8.64 12.02 -5.34
CA ASP A 80 -9.76 12.44 -6.21
C ASP A 80 -10.62 11.22 -6.57
N ASP A 81 -11.77 11.13 -5.92
CA ASP A 81 -12.67 9.98 -6.07
C ASP A 81 -13.30 9.87 -7.46
N ARG A 82 -13.28 10.94 -8.24
CA ARG A 82 -13.82 10.90 -9.61
C ARG A 82 -12.86 10.20 -10.56
N LYS A 83 -11.55 10.40 -10.37
CA LYS A 83 -10.52 9.73 -11.16
C LYS A 83 -10.19 8.35 -10.61
N PHE A 84 -10.25 8.20 -9.30
CA PHE A 84 -9.86 6.98 -8.59
C PHE A 84 -10.96 6.57 -7.63
N PRO A 85 -12.02 5.89 -8.11
CA PRO A 85 -13.15 5.51 -7.28
C PRO A 85 -12.75 4.62 -6.10
N PRO A 86 -13.12 4.98 -4.87
CA PRO A 86 -12.71 4.21 -3.68
C PRO A 86 -13.13 2.75 -3.71
N GLU A 87 -14.30 2.46 -4.26
CA GLU A 87 -14.82 1.09 -4.33
C GLU A 87 -13.99 0.18 -5.23
N GLN A 88 -13.12 0.75 -6.07
CA GLN A 88 -12.22 -0.02 -6.94
C GLN A 88 -10.82 -0.11 -6.35
N SER A 89 -10.63 0.31 -5.11
CA SER A 89 -9.33 0.41 -4.46
C SER A 89 -9.06 -0.77 -3.53
N GLY A 90 -7.82 -1.23 -3.52
CA GLY A 90 -7.32 -2.12 -2.46
C GLY A 90 -6.90 -1.35 -1.22
N GLY A 91 -7.20 -0.07 -1.19
CA GLY A 91 -6.78 0.85 -0.15
C GLY A 91 -5.71 1.80 -0.64
N VAL A 92 -5.83 3.08 -0.29
CA VAL A 92 -4.83 4.09 -0.64
C VAL A 92 -4.35 4.77 0.64
N LEU A 93 -3.05 4.83 0.80
CA LEU A 93 -2.42 5.55 1.91
C LEU A 93 -1.56 6.66 1.31
N VAL A 94 -1.99 7.92 1.51
CA VAL A 94 -1.23 9.08 1.08
C VAL A 94 -0.47 9.63 2.27
N LEU A 95 0.87 9.67 2.15
CA LEU A 95 1.75 10.10 3.23
C LEU A 95 2.28 11.50 2.99
N TRP A 96 2.35 12.30 4.04
CA TRP A 96 3.01 13.59 3.97
C TRP A 96 3.74 13.92 5.26
N ALA A 97 4.99 14.34 5.12
CA ALA A 97 5.77 14.91 6.21
C ALA A 97 6.86 15.78 5.61
N PRO A 98 7.29 16.84 6.31
CA PRO A 98 8.31 17.75 5.76
C PRO A 98 9.69 17.10 5.63
N VAL A 99 9.97 16.05 6.39
CA VAL A 99 11.25 15.32 6.31
C VAL A 99 11.02 13.83 6.35
N GLU A 100 11.95 13.06 5.80
CA GLU A 100 11.87 11.60 5.71
C GLU A 100 11.72 10.94 7.07
N LYS A 101 12.39 11.46 8.09
CA LYS A 101 12.27 10.94 9.45
C LYS A 101 10.83 10.99 9.96
N GLY A 102 10.09 12.03 9.60
CA GLY A 102 8.67 12.15 9.94
C GLY A 102 7.84 11.07 9.25
N LEU A 103 8.19 10.72 8.02
CA LEU A 103 7.51 9.65 7.29
C LEU A 103 7.72 8.30 7.99
N MET A 104 8.90 8.06 8.53
CA MET A 104 9.18 6.83 9.30
C MET A 104 8.30 6.73 10.53
N VAL A 105 8.11 7.84 11.25
CA VAL A 105 7.24 7.88 12.42
C VAL A 105 5.79 7.59 12.03
N LEU A 106 5.33 8.20 10.93
CA LEU A 106 3.98 7.94 10.43
C LEU A 106 3.79 6.49 10.04
N LEU A 107 4.77 5.89 9.38
CA LEU A 107 4.68 4.48 8.97
C LEU A 107 4.59 3.54 10.15
N LYS A 108 5.32 3.81 11.23
CA LYS A 108 5.21 3.00 12.46
C LYS A 108 3.81 3.04 13.02
N ARG A 109 3.18 4.22 13.03
CA ARG A 109 1.82 4.38 13.52
C ARG A 109 0.82 3.68 12.64
N VAL A 110 0.98 3.81 11.32
CA VAL A 110 0.11 3.14 10.35
C VAL A 110 0.22 1.63 10.50
N ASP A 111 1.44 1.12 10.65
CA ASP A 111 1.67 -0.30 10.85
C ASP A 111 0.88 -0.83 12.05
N ARG A 112 1.03 -0.17 13.19
CA ARG A 112 0.40 -0.59 14.44
C ARG A 112 -1.12 -0.36 14.47
N GLU A 113 -1.55 0.81 14.02
CA GLU A 113 -2.92 1.26 14.22
C GLU A 113 -3.87 0.92 13.07
N VAL A 114 -3.34 0.67 11.88
CA VAL A 114 -4.16 0.44 10.69
C VAL A 114 -3.91 -0.94 10.09
N LEU A 115 -2.68 -1.22 9.70
CA LEU A 115 -2.38 -2.38 8.88
C LEU A 115 -2.36 -3.70 9.66
N ARG A 116 -1.91 -3.69 10.91
CA ARG A 116 -1.84 -4.90 11.74
C ARG A 116 -2.99 -5.07 12.70
N ARG A 117 -3.80 -4.03 12.89
CA ARG A 117 -4.90 -4.07 13.85
C ARG A 117 -5.90 -5.18 13.55
N ASN A 118 -6.09 -5.46 12.26
CA ASN A 118 -7.03 -6.48 11.79
C ASN A 118 -6.30 -7.70 11.22
N ALA A 119 -5.04 -7.91 11.62
CA ALA A 119 -4.26 -9.05 11.12
C ALA A 119 -4.89 -10.37 11.59
N LEU A 120 -5.07 -11.30 10.66
CA LEU A 120 -5.60 -12.60 10.98
C LEU A 120 -4.52 -13.49 11.61
N PRO A 121 -4.93 -14.48 12.45
CA PRO A 121 -3.98 -15.48 12.93
C PRO A 121 -3.31 -16.21 11.77
N GLN A 122 -2.03 -16.54 11.92
CA GLN A 122 -1.26 -17.20 10.86
C GLN A 122 -1.78 -18.57 10.48
N THR A 123 -2.66 -19.14 11.28
CA THR A 123 -3.21 -20.48 11.04
C THR A 123 -4.28 -20.53 9.95
N ALA A 124 -4.70 -19.39 9.43
CA ALA A 124 -5.81 -19.30 8.47
C ALA A 124 -5.29 -18.82 7.10
N VAL A 125 -4.38 -19.58 6.49
CA VAL A 125 -3.74 -19.19 5.23
C VAL A 125 -4.76 -18.96 4.10
N ASP A 126 -5.72 -19.85 3.95
CA ASP A 126 -6.75 -19.75 2.92
C ASP A 126 -7.68 -18.55 3.17
N GLU A 127 -7.95 -18.28 4.45
CA GLU A 127 -8.79 -17.14 4.82
C GLU A 127 -8.08 -15.80 4.59
N ILE A 128 -6.75 -15.78 4.77
CA ILE A 128 -5.96 -14.57 4.51
C ILE A 128 -6.09 -14.15 3.05
N ALA A 129 -6.06 -15.10 2.12
CA ALA A 129 -6.16 -14.80 0.68
C ALA A 129 -7.51 -14.22 0.29
N GLU A 130 -8.58 -14.52 1.03
CA GLU A 130 -9.92 -14.03 0.76
C GLU A 130 -10.33 -12.83 1.60
N THR A 131 -9.55 -12.52 2.64
CA THR A 131 -9.87 -11.42 3.55
C THR A 131 -9.63 -10.07 2.86
N PRO A 132 -10.55 -9.12 3.01
CA PRO A 132 -10.33 -7.77 2.50
C PRO A 132 -9.07 -7.14 3.09
N LEU A 133 -8.39 -6.33 2.29
CA LEU A 133 -7.25 -5.56 2.78
C LEU A 133 -7.71 -4.55 3.83
N PRO A 134 -6.85 -4.16 4.79
CA PRO A 134 -7.24 -3.26 5.89
C PRO A 134 -7.90 -1.97 5.44
N LEU A 135 -7.47 -1.41 4.31
CA LEU A 135 -8.03 -0.17 3.77
C LEU A 135 -8.82 -0.39 2.49
N GLU A 136 -9.20 -1.63 2.16
CA GLU A 136 -9.92 -1.91 0.92
C GLU A 136 -11.17 -1.04 0.80
N GLY A 137 -11.28 -0.37 -0.34
CA GLY A 137 -12.39 0.55 -0.61
C GLY A 137 -12.29 1.89 0.11
N ARG A 138 -11.16 2.17 0.78
CA ARG A 138 -10.97 3.40 1.54
C ARG A 138 -9.65 4.08 1.22
N LYS A 139 -9.57 5.36 1.56
CA LYS A 139 -8.36 6.15 1.39
C LYS A 139 -8.03 6.85 2.70
N LEU A 140 -6.77 6.84 3.07
CA LEU A 140 -6.29 7.47 4.28
C LEU A 140 -5.18 8.46 3.91
N HIS A 141 -5.35 9.72 4.31
CA HIS A 141 -4.31 10.73 4.16
C HIS A 141 -3.69 10.97 5.54
N VAL A 142 -2.45 10.56 5.70
CA VAL A 142 -1.75 10.74 6.98
C VAL A 142 -0.65 11.78 6.85
N HIS A 143 -0.57 12.64 7.85
CA HIS A 143 0.43 13.68 7.94
C HIS A 143 0.91 13.80 9.39
N ILE A 144 1.90 14.63 9.61
CA ILE A 144 2.57 14.70 10.91
C ILE A 144 1.62 14.98 12.10
N ASP A 145 0.50 15.64 11.81
CA ASP A 145 -0.50 15.97 12.83
C ASP A 145 -1.62 14.93 12.95
N TRP A 146 -1.49 13.79 12.24
CA TRP A 146 -2.51 12.75 12.30
C TRP A 146 -2.60 12.14 13.69
N ASP A 147 -3.81 12.13 14.26
CA ASP A 147 -4.06 11.64 15.62
C ASP A 147 -4.32 10.13 15.70
N GLY A 148 -4.37 9.45 14.58
CA GLY A 148 -4.56 8.01 14.53
C GLY A 148 -6.00 7.54 14.69
N GLU A 149 -6.90 8.40 15.10
CA GLU A 149 -8.30 8.02 15.31
C GLU A 149 -9.20 8.35 14.14
N ARG A 150 -8.75 9.23 13.25
CA ARG A 150 -9.54 9.66 12.10
C ARG A 150 -9.07 8.95 10.84
N ILE A 151 -9.79 7.90 10.51
CA ILE A 151 -9.67 7.31 9.19
C ILE A 151 -10.63 8.09 8.32
N ALA A 152 -10.11 8.77 7.29
CA ALA A 152 -10.95 9.53 6.39
C ALA A 152 -12.00 8.61 5.76
N PRO A 153 -13.26 9.01 5.74
CA PRO A 153 -14.30 8.20 5.14
C PRO A 153 -14.11 8.05 3.64
#